data_ee741978ab65e4386ebfbb4272adbb57
#
_entry.id   ee741978ab65e4386ebfbb4272adbb57
#
_cell.length_a   1.000
_cell.length_b   1.000
_cell.length_c   1.000
_cell.angle_alpha   90.00
_cell.angle_beta   90.00
_cell.angle_gamma   90.00
#
_symmetry.space_group_name_H-M   'P 1'
#
loop_
_entity.id
_entity.type
_entity.pdbx_description
1 polymer ?
#
loop_
_entity_poly.entity_id
_entity_poly.type
_entity_poly.pdbx_seq_one_letter_code
_entity_poly.pdbx_strand_id
1 'polypeptide(L)'
;INAQLYFSIANACLRGRVVLLYGGMGANKTTLINLLGSSFLSMNLDQVEDIMVTGHPEQTEEKIVGFLDPRQWAASATGPTQVLWTAWAASNWKLINEINRFPSGKQNLFLEILQKRKISYAGQLCRPGDTCYFATMNPEFSGTYPLDEALRDRISACVPATQPDFLAGLLLSEREKDVRDLANLLPRFTSQEFSSLPGIVEEKPLSGQVELAILCLIRDFTLCERAPFYDKTQLSISKPSLGLCSGCHYQNNPEAICWQVDEGLSDRVRQDLRIFCRAFAYLLDRDADLEVLKAIAPYIIWHRTTPMRHALEKPPYFGAGKLAYVAGLVEKSINRTMNEREEMNRIFSRAVDKETTARKAIEELSLFDDPIARLDFIPALEGLL
;
A
#
# COMPACT_ATOMS: atom_id res chain seq x y z
N ILE A 1 3.10 16.91 -8.95
CA ILE A 1 3.89 16.22 -7.88
C ILE A 1 4.38 14.91 -8.47
N ASN A 2 5.68 14.65 -8.37
CA ASN A 2 6.25 13.37 -8.80
C ASN A 2 5.91 12.30 -7.73
N ALA A 3 4.79 11.59 -7.93
CA ALA A 3 4.30 10.57 -6.98
C ALA A 3 5.37 9.51 -6.65
N GLN A 4 6.15 9.10 -7.65
CA GLN A 4 7.24 8.14 -7.50
C GLN A 4 8.26 8.60 -6.46
N LEU A 5 8.70 9.85 -6.52
CA LEU A 5 9.66 10.43 -5.57
C LEU A 5 9.05 10.56 -4.17
N TYR A 6 7.86 11.18 -4.07
CA TYR A 6 7.24 11.43 -2.76
C TYR A 6 6.86 10.16 -2.02
N PHE A 7 6.29 9.15 -2.68
CA PHE A 7 6.01 7.86 -2.06
C PHE A 7 7.28 7.12 -1.63
N SER A 8 8.36 7.22 -2.41
CA SER A 8 9.63 6.58 -2.04
C SER A 8 10.26 7.25 -0.83
N ILE A 9 10.26 8.58 -0.75
CA ILE A 9 10.74 9.32 0.44
C ILE A 9 9.83 9.04 1.65
N ALA A 10 8.50 9.10 1.48
CA ALA A 10 7.56 8.76 2.55
C ALA A 10 7.83 7.36 3.11
N ASN A 11 8.04 6.37 2.23
CA ASN A 11 8.35 5.00 2.64
C ASN A 11 9.70 4.89 3.37
N ALA A 12 10.70 5.69 2.98
CA ALA A 12 11.98 5.75 3.69
C ALA A 12 11.85 6.32 5.11
N CYS A 13 10.84 7.15 5.36
CA CYS A 13 10.49 7.64 6.71
C CYS A 13 9.66 6.62 7.52
N LEU A 14 9.23 5.52 6.93
CA LEU A 14 8.38 4.51 7.55
C LEU A 14 9.14 3.19 7.74
N ARG A 15 8.56 2.27 8.52
CA ARG A 15 9.10 0.92 8.71
C ARG A 15 8.04 -0.14 8.47
N GLY A 16 8.47 -1.24 7.87
CA GLY A 16 7.61 -2.38 7.60
C GLY A 16 6.53 -2.11 6.56
N ARG A 17 6.68 -1.06 5.74
CA ARG A 17 5.82 -0.76 4.60
C ARG A 17 6.55 -1.05 3.30
N VAL A 18 5.78 -1.33 2.24
CA VAL A 18 6.32 -1.68 0.92
C VAL A 18 5.79 -0.72 -0.12
N VAL A 19 6.67 -0.03 -0.80
CA VAL A 19 6.31 0.74 -2.00
C VAL A 19 6.78 -0.02 -3.23
N LEU A 20 5.84 -0.31 -4.14
CA LEU A 20 6.09 -0.89 -5.45
C LEU A 20 6.10 0.20 -6.51
N LEU A 21 7.23 0.37 -7.20
CA LEU A 21 7.33 1.20 -8.39
C LEU A 21 7.00 0.36 -9.63
N TYR A 22 5.90 0.69 -10.28
CA TYR A 22 5.30 -0.05 -11.39
C TYR A 22 5.44 0.73 -12.70
N GLY A 23 6.08 0.16 -13.73
CA GLY A 23 6.22 0.85 -15.01
C GLY A 23 7.26 0.21 -15.92
N GLY A 24 7.28 0.67 -17.17
CA GLY A 24 8.18 0.19 -18.21
C GLY A 24 9.67 0.39 -17.94
N MET A 25 10.49 -0.06 -18.88
CA MET A 25 11.94 0.15 -18.84
C MET A 25 12.26 1.66 -18.97
N GLY A 26 13.39 2.09 -18.41
CA GLY A 26 13.83 3.48 -18.50
C GLY A 26 13.09 4.47 -17.58
N ALA A 27 12.15 4.02 -16.75
CA ALA A 27 11.44 4.88 -15.78
C ALA A 27 12.25 5.14 -14.48
N ASN A 28 13.55 4.89 -14.48
CA ASN A 28 14.51 5.17 -13.40
C ASN A 28 14.10 4.67 -12.00
N LYS A 29 13.29 3.60 -11.93
CA LYS A 29 12.76 3.05 -10.68
C LYS A 29 13.86 2.61 -9.70
N THR A 30 14.77 1.77 -10.15
CA THR A 30 15.87 1.23 -9.35
C THR A 30 16.86 2.33 -8.99
N THR A 31 17.20 3.20 -9.93
CA THR A 31 18.09 4.35 -9.74
C THR A 31 17.59 5.27 -8.63
N LEU A 32 16.28 5.59 -8.62
CA LEU A 32 15.69 6.42 -7.58
C LEU A 32 15.86 5.79 -6.19
N ILE A 33 15.57 4.50 -6.04
CA ILE A 33 15.67 3.82 -4.74
C ILE A 33 17.13 3.70 -4.28
N ASN A 34 18.06 3.48 -5.21
CA ASN A 34 19.49 3.44 -4.89
C ASN A 34 20.01 4.82 -4.46
N LEU A 35 19.60 5.91 -5.13
CA LEU A 35 19.92 7.28 -4.72
C LEU A 35 19.39 7.59 -3.32
N LEU A 36 18.14 7.24 -3.03
CA LEU A 36 17.58 7.38 -1.70
C LEU A 36 18.31 6.51 -0.66
N GLY A 37 18.61 5.27 -0.98
CA GLY A 37 19.42 4.39 -0.12
C GLY A 37 20.78 4.99 0.20
N SER A 38 21.45 5.57 -0.80
CA SER A 38 22.72 6.27 -0.62
C SER A 38 22.60 7.45 0.36
N SER A 39 21.51 8.22 0.28
CA SER A 39 21.23 9.34 1.17
C SER A 39 20.88 8.88 2.59
N PHE A 40 19.89 8.00 2.74
CA PHE A 40 19.35 7.58 4.04
C PHE A 40 20.28 6.66 4.85
N LEU A 41 21.14 5.87 4.17
CA LEU A 41 22.09 4.98 4.82
C LEU A 41 23.50 5.57 4.91
N SER A 42 23.76 6.72 4.32
CA SER A 42 25.11 7.30 4.16
C SER A 42 26.12 6.33 3.50
N MET A 43 25.64 5.52 2.58
CA MET A 43 26.44 4.57 1.79
C MET A 43 26.75 5.13 0.40
N ASN A 44 27.81 4.65 -0.25
CA ASN A 44 28.00 4.91 -1.66
C ASN A 44 27.04 4.06 -2.51
N LEU A 45 26.87 4.38 -3.80
CA LEU A 45 25.92 3.66 -4.67
C LEU A 45 26.27 2.18 -4.82
N ASP A 46 27.54 1.83 -4.97
CA ASP A 46 27.99 0.44 -5.15
C ASP A 46 27.57 -0.40 -3.92
N GLN A 47 27.72 0.15 -2.69
CA GLN A 47 27.29 -0.50 -1.46
C GLN A 47 25.75 -0.66 -1.38
N VAL A 48 24.99 0.30 -1.90
CA VAL A 48 23.51 0.20 -1.95
C VAL A 48 23.09 -0.83 -2.99
N GLU A 49 23.79 -0.95 -4.11
CA GLU A 49 23.53 -1.97 -5.11
C GLU A 49 23.81 -3.39 -4.60
N ASP A 50 24.84 -3.57 -3.75
CA ASP A 50 25.16 -4.84 -3.11
C ASP A 50 24.06 -5.34 -2.15
N ILE A 51 23.24 -4.43 -1.61
CA ILE A 51 22.10 -4.76 -0.73
C ILE A 51 20.77 -4.85 -1.49
N MET A 52 20.79 -5.12 -2.79
CA MET A 52 19.62 -5.32 -3.64
C MET A 52 19.50 -6.78 -4.07
N VAL A 53 18.28 -7.27 -4.23
CA VAL A 53 18.02 -8.54 -4.91
C VAL A 53 17.25 -8.29 -6.20
N THR A 54 17.72 -8.90 -7.31
CA THR A 54 17.06 -8.75 -8.60
C THR A 54 16.36 -10.04 -8.99
N GLY A 55 15.12 -9.93 -9.46
CA GLY A 55 14.30 -11.06 -9.87
C GLY A 55 14.88 -11.81 -11.06
N HIS A 56 15.01 -13.11 -10.90
CA HIS A 56 15.38 -14.04 -11.96
C HIS A 56 14.69 -15.39 -11.71
N PRO A 57 14.16 -16.09 -12.73
CA PRO A 57 13.46 -17.36 -12.55
C PRO A 57 14.31 -18.43 -11.86
N GLU A 58 15.59 -18.47 -12.14
CA GLU A 58 16.53 -19.47 -11.60
C GLU A 58 17.23 -19.04 -10.30
N GLN A 59 16.88 -17.88 -9.75
CA GLN A 59 17.47 -17.40 -8.49
C GLN A 59 17.14 -18.38 -7.36
N THR A 60 18.16 -18.89 -6.66
CA THR A 60 17.95 -19.78 -5.53
C THR A 60 17.69 -18.99 -4.25
N GLU A 61 17.08 -19.63 -3.24
CA GLU A 61 16.82 -19.01 -1.95
C GLU A 61 18.12 -18.62 -1.25
N GLU A 62 19.17 -19.45 -1.40
CA GLU A 62 20.49 -19.21 -0.83
C GLU A 62 21.12 -17.91 -1.34
N LYS A 63 20.91 -17.58 -2.60
CA LYS A 63 21.39 -16.33 -3.20
C LYS A 63 20.62 -15.11 -2.72
N ILE A 64 19.38 -15.31 -2.26
CA ILE A 64 18.53 -14.23 -1.74
C ILE A 64 18.82 -14.01 -0.25
N VAL A 65 18.77 -15.05 0.56
CA VAL A 65 18.76 -14.91 2.03
C VAL A 65 20.10 -15.24 2.68
N GLY A 66 20.78 -16.31 2.25
CA GLY A 66 22.04 -16.75 2.85
C GLY A 66 22.24 -18.25 2.70
N PHE A 67 23.41 -18.72 3.03
CA PHE A 67 23.81 -20.13 2.88
C PHE A 67 24.54 -20.62 4.14
N LEU A 68 24.57 -21.95 4.32
CA LEU A 68 25.30 -22.58 5.43
C LEU A 68 26.81 -22.41 5.25
N ASP A 69 27.56 -22.05 6.29
CA ASP A 69 29.00 -21.85 6.21
C ASP A 69 29.73 -23.16 5.87
N PRO A 70 30.27 -23.31 4.65
CA PRO A 70 30.93 -24.54 4.22
C PRO A 70 32.22 -24.85 5.02
N ARG A 71 32.83 -23.85 5.67
CA ARG A 71 34.05 -24.03 6.48
C ARG A 71 33.75 -24.86 7.73
N GLN A 72 32.54 -24.80 8.27
CA GLN A 72 32.12 -25.57 9.42
C GLN A 72 31.91 -27.06 9.09
N TRP A 73 31.59 -27.40 7.84
CA TRP A 73 31.53 -28.79 7.39
C TRP A 73 32.95 -29.39 7.28
N ALA A 74 33.92 -28.63 6.78
CA ALA A 74 35.31 -29.09 6.64
C ALA A 74 35.99 -29.25 8.01
N ALA A 75 35.58 -28.49 9.02
CA ALA A 75 36.22 -28.49 10.34
C ALA A 75 35.70 -29.58 11.31
N SER A 76 34.80 -30.50 10.87
CA SER A 76 34.17 -31.53 11.74
C SER A 76 33.54 -30.92 13.02
N ALA A 77 33.03 -29.72 12.91
CA ALA A 77 32.45 -28.99 14.02
C ALA A 77 31.23 -29.76 14.62
N THR A 78 31.21 -29.97 15.91
CA THR A 78 30.15 -30.69 16.61
C THR A 78 28.91 -29.85 16.90
N GLY A 79 28.83 -28.64 16.39
CA GLY A 79 27.73 -27.68 16.57
C GLY A 79 26.86 -27.47 15.33
N PRO A 80 25.71 -26.79 15.45
CA PRO A 80 24.88 -26.44 14.31
C PRO A 80 25.63 -25.50 13.36
N THR A 81 25.61 -25.82 12.06
CA THR A 81 26.25 -24.99 11.03
C THR A 81 25.61 -23.60 10.97
N GLN A 82 26.42 -22.56 11.04
CA GLN A 82 25.96 -21.17 11.01
C GLN A 82 25.54 -20.74 9.61
N VAL A 83 24.47 -19.95 9.50
CA VAL A 83 24.06 -19.31 8.26
C VAL A 83 24.86 -18.03 8.03
N LEU A 84 25.49 -17.92 6.85
CA LEU A 84 26.06 -16.69 6.34
C LEU A 84 24.98 -15.93 5.58
N TRP A 85 24.45 -14.90 6.20
CA TRP A 85 23.38 -14.08 5.62
C TRP A 85 23.93 -13.19 4.51
N THR A 86 23.14 -13.03 3.44
CA THR A 86 23.46 -12.06 2.39
C THR A 86 23.40 -10.63 2.94
N ALA A 87 24.08 -9.69 2.26
CA ALA A 87 23.99 -8.27 2.59
C ALA A 87 22.52 -7.77 2.53
N TRP A 88 21.76 -8.23 1.55
CA TRP A 88 20.32 -7.94 1.47
C TRP A 88 19.55 -8.46 2.68
N ALA A 89 19.77 -9.69 3.11
CA ALA A 89 19.08 -10.27 4.27
C ALA A 89 19.39 -9.51 5.57
N ALA A 90 20.63 -9.08 5.75
CA ALA A 90 21.08 -8.36 6.95
C ALA A 90 20.74 -6.87 6.95
N SER A 91 20.48 -6.25 5.79
CA SER A 91 20.21 -4.83 5.67
C SER A 91 18.81 -4.46 6.18
N ASN A 92 18.66 -3.25 6.73
CA ASN A 92 17.39 -2.60 7.04
C ASN A 92 16.80 -1.79 5.87
N TRP A 93 17.45 -1.80 4.71
CA TRP A 93 16.98 -1.26 3.44
C TRP A 93 16.90 -2.38 2.42
N LYS A 94 15.71 -2.74 1.98
CA LYS A 94 15.49 -3.90 1.12
C LYS A 94 14.85 -3.50 -0.19
N LEU A 95 15.61 -3.57 -1.27
CA LEU A 95 15.08 -3.44 -2.62
C LEU A 95 14.93 -4.83 -3.26
N ILE A 96 13.70 -5.15 -3.69
CA ILE A 96 13.36 -6.31 -4.50
C ILE A 96 13.13 -5.81 -5.92
N ASN A 97 14.17 -5.85 -6.72
CA ASN A 97 14.12 -5.35 -8.09
C ASN A 97 13.47 -6.39 -9.01
N GLU A 98 12.54 -5.96 -9.88
CA GLU A 98 11.80 -6.83 -10.81
C GLU A 98 11.11 -8.02 -10.11
N ILE A 99 10.32 -7.73 -9.06
CA ILE A 99 9.66 -8.73 -8.20
C ILE A 99 8.82 -9.73 -9.00
N ASN A 100 8.25 -9.32 -10.14
CA ASN A 100 7.44 -10.16 -11.01
C ASN A 100 8.25 -11.12 -11.90
N ARG A 101 9.57 -11.11 -11.83
CA ARG A 101 10.42 -12.16 -12.46
C ARG A 101 10.68 -13.36 -11.54
N PHE A 102 10.27 -13.28 -10.30
CA PHE A 102 10.28 -14.44 -9.42
C PHE A 102 9.04 -15.31 -9.65
N PRO A 103 9.19 -16.63 -9.85
CA PRO A 103 8.05 -17.54 -9.90
C PRO A 103 7.29 -17.58 -8.56
N SER A 104 6.02 -18.01 -8.59
CA SER A 104 5.12 -17.99 -7.42
C SER A 104 5.73 -18.61 -6.15
N GLY A 105 6.46 -19.70 -6.27
CA GLY A 105 7.14 -20.32 -5.12
C GLY A 105 8.18 -19.40 -4.45
N LYS A 106 8.82 -18.52 -5.21
CA LYS A 106 9.77 -17.54 -4.67
C LYS A 106 9.07 -16.29 -4.15
N GLN A 107 7.92 -15.94 -4.72
CA GLN A 107 7.10 -14.85 -4.21
C GLN A 107 6.61 -15.15 -2.79
N ASN A 108 6.38 -16.43 -2.43
CA ASN A 108 6.03 -16.85 -1.08
C ASN A 108 7.13 -16.55 -0.04
N LEU A 109 8.40 -16.60 -0.43
CA LEU A 109 9.50 -16.18 0.45
C LEU A 109 9.36 -14.70 0.83
N PHE A 110 9.12 -13.82 -0.16
CA PHE A 110 8.93 -12.40 0.11
C PHE A 110 7.66 -12.15 0.91
N LEU A 111 6.58 -12.87 0.62
CA LEU A 111 5.34 -12.83 1.38
C LEU A 111 5.60 -13.10 2.87
N GLU A 112 6.36 -14.15 3.18
CA GLU A 112 6.70 -14.50 4.55
C GLU A 112 7.57 -13.42 5.23
N ILE A 113 8.59 -12.91 4.54
CA ILE A 113 9.48 -11.85 5.03
C ILE A 113 8.69 -10.59 5.36
N LEU A 114 7.82 -10.14 4.45
CA LEU A 114 6.99 -8.94 4.64
C LEU A 114 5.98 -9.10 5.77
N GLN A 115 5.46 -10.33 5.95
CA GLN A 115 4.49 -10.62 7.01
C GLN A 115 5.14 -10.72 8.39
N LYS A 116 6.24 -11.48 8.48
CA LYS A 116 6.89 -11.81 9.76
C LYS A 116 7.97 -10.81 10.17
N ARG A 117 8.40 -9.93 9.24
CA ARG A 117 9.52 -8.98 9.41
C ARG A 117 10.80 -9.65 9.92
N LYS A 118 11.00 -10.89 9.53
CA LYS A 118 12.16 -11.71 9.84
C LYS A 118 12.40 -12.70 8.72
N ILE A 119 13.64 -13.13 8.58
CA ILE A 119 14.04 -14.13 7.59
C ILE A 119 14.43 -15.40 8.35
N SER A 120 13.83 -16.53 7.95
CA SER A 120 14.14 -17.85 8.52
C SER A 120 14.82 -18.69 7.43
N TYR A 121 15.96 -19.26 7.74
CA TYR A 121 16.65 -20.18 6.85
C TYR A 121 17.44 -21.22 7.66
N ALA A 122 17.39 -22.49 7.29
CA ALA A 122 18.09 -23.59 7.97
C ALA A 122 17.92 -23.59 9.50
N GLY A 123 16.73 -23.28 10.01
CA GLY A 123 16.44 -23.21 11.46
C GLY A 123 16.98 -21.99 12.19
N GLN A 124 17.63 -21.06 11.49
CA GLN A 124 18.15 -19.83 12.07
C GLN A 124 17.33 -18.61 11.63
N LEU A 125 17.42 -17.54 12.40
CA LEU A 125 16.65 -16.31 12.20
C LEU A 125 17.56 -15.11 11.99
N CYS A 126 17.32 -14.37 10.91
CA CYS A 126 17.86 -13.03 10.73
C CYS A 126 16.74 -11.99 11.03
N ARG A 127 17.05 -11.02 11.87
CA ARG A 127 16.17 -9.91 12.23
C ARG A 127 16.90 -8.59 11.93
N PRO A 128 16.74 -8.03 10.76
CA PRO A 128 17.47 -6.81 10.35
C PRO A 128 17.02 -5.55 11.11
N GLY A 129 16.06 -5.67 12.04
CA GLY A 129 15.49 -4.53 12.74
C GLY A 129 14.40 -3.82 11.94
N ASP A 130 14.24 -2.54 12.19
CA ASP A 130 13.27 -1.68 11.53
C ASP A 130 13.64 -1.48 10.06
N THR A 131 12.90 -2.11 9.17
CA THR A 131 13.26 -2.25 7.76
C THR A 131 12.34 -1.46 6.84
N CYS A 132 12.92 -0.75 5.87
CA CYS A 132 12.24 -0.19 4.71
C CYS A 132 12.23 -1.22 3.57
N TYR A 133 11.08 -1.40 2.93
CA TYR A 133 10.95 -2.32 1.79
C TYR A 133 10.54 -1.56 0.54
N PHE A 134 11.24 -1.82 -0.54
CA PHE A 134 10.93 -1.32 -1.87
C PHE A 134 10.88 -2.49 -2.85
N ALA A 135 10.00 -2.37 -3.83
CA ALA A 135 9.94 -3.30 -4.93
C ALA A 135 9.83 -2.53 -6.26
N THR A 136 10.34 -3.12 -7.33
CA THR A 136 10.09 -2.63 -8.68
C THR A 136 9.43 -3.72 -9.51
N MET A 137 8.64 -3.30 -10.50
CA MET A 137 7.95 -4.19 -11.42
C MET A 137 7.91 -3.59 -12.82
N ASN A 138 8.15 -4.42 -13.82
CA ASN A 138 7.90 -4.10 -15.21
C ASN A 138 6.79 -5.01 -15.74
N PRO A 139 5.58 -4.50 -15.98
CA PRO A 139 4.44 -5.32 -16.40
C PRO A 139 4.54 -5.83 -17.84
N GLU A 140 5.32 -5.15 -18.70
CA GLU A 140 5.39 -5.41 -20.14
C GLU A 140 6.51 -6.37 -20.53
N PHE A 141 7.28 -6.87 -19.57
CA PHE A 141 8.44 -7.70 -19.87
C PHE A 141 8.04 -9.16 -20.10
N SER A 142 8.57 -9.78 -21.17
CA SER A 142 8.44 -11.22 -21.38
C SER A 142 9.16 -12.02 -20.30
N GLY A 143 8.61 -13.14 -19.86
CA GLY A 143 9.19 -13.97 -18.80
C GLY A 143 8.91 -13.45 -17.38
N THR A 144 7.80 -12.75 -17.20
CA THR A 144 7.29 -12.32 -15.90
C THR A 144 6.12 -13.18 -15.44
N TYR A 145 5.91 -13.22 -14.13
CA TYR A 145 4.80 -13.92 -13.48
C TYR A 145 3.84 -12.90 -12.86
N PRO A 146 2.53 -13.18 -12.81
CA PRO A 146 1.62 -12.35 -12.05
C PRO A 146 2.03 -12.35 -10.57
N LEU A 147 1.81 -11.22 -9.89
CA LEU A 147 1.99 -11.18 -8.45
C LEU A 147 0.89 -11.99 -7.78
N ASP A 148 1.28 -12.84 -6.83
CA ASP A 148 0.38 -13.54 -5.94
C ASP A 148 -0.53 -12.53 -5.22
N GLU A 149 -1.82 -12.85 -5.11
CA GLU A 149 -2.81 -11.95 -4.50
C GLU A 149 -2.46 -11.60 -3.06
N ALA A 150 -1.99 -12.59 -2.29
CA ALA A 150 -1.58 -12.36 -0.91
C ALA A 150 -0.35 -11.46 -0.80
N LEU A 151 0.59 -11.54 -1.76
CA LEU A 151 1.73 -10.63 -1.84
C LEU A 151 1.30 -9.24 -2.28
N ARG A 152 0.39 -9.13 -3.25
CA ARG A 152 -0.20 -7.88 -3.73
C ARG A 152 -0.89 -7.10 -2.61
N ASP A 153 -1.65 -7.78 -1.74
CA ASP A 153 -2.30 -7.16 -0.57
C ASP A 153 -1.31 -6.62 0.48
N ARG A 154 -0.07 -7.11 0.49
CA ARG A 154 1.00 -6.62 1.40
C ARG A 154 1.80 -5.46 0.87
N ILE A 155 1.66 -5.13 -0.40
CA ILE A 155 2.25 -3.92 -0.97
C ILE A 155 1.43 -2.73 -0.48
N SER A 156 2.05 -1.85 0.30
CA SER A 156 1.37 -0.72 0.94
C SER A 156 0.93 0.35 -0.05
N ALA A 157 1.78 0.64 -1.04
CA ALA A 157 1.42 1.53 -2.13
C ALA A 157 2.05 1.05 -3.45
N CYS A 158 1.30 1.14 -4.53
CA CYS A 158 1.76 0.84 -5.88
C CYS A 158 1.74 2.12 -6.71
N VAL A 159 2.91 2.59 -7.12
CA VAL A 159 3.09 3.89 -7.76
C VAL A 159 3.56 3.71 -9.19
N PRO A 160 2.78 4.15 -10.19
CA PRO A 160 3.24 4.17 -11.56
C PRO A 160 4.47 5.03 -11.70
N ALA A 161 5.52 4.45 -12.27
CA ALA A 161 6.74 5.14 -12.64
C ALA A 161 6.67 5.48 -14.12
N THR A 162 6.59 6.76 -14.43
CA THR A 162 6.55 7.27 -15.79
C THR A 162 7.95 7.63 -16.27
N GLN A 163 8.19 7.44 -17.56
CA GLN A 163 9.38 8.02 -18.19
C GLN A 163 9.31 9.55 -18.13
N PRO A 164 10.46 10.25 -18.14
CA PRO A 164 10.47 11.70 -18.27
C PRO A 164 9.64 12.12 -19.50
N ASP A 165 8.88 13.17 -19.34
CA ASP A 165 8.19 13.77 -20.49
C ASP A 165 9.21 14.39 -21.49
N PHE A 166 8.74 14.76 -22.66
CA PHE A 166 9.60 15.28 -23.73
C PHE A 166 10.48 16.46 -23.27
N LEU A 167 9.93 17.40 -22.50
CA LEU A 167 10.67 18.56 -22.03
C LEU A 167 11.69 18.18 -20.96
N ALA A 168 11.33 17.31 -20.01
CA ALA A 168 12.26 16.78 -19.02
C ALA A 168 13.36 15.96 -19.69
N GLY A 169 13.05 15.16 -20.71
CA GLY A 169 14.02 14.43 -21.54
C GLY A 169 15.00 15.35 -22.25
N LEU A 170 14.53 16.46 -22.81
CA LEU A 170 15.38 17.46 -23.48
C LEU A 170 16.35 18.12 -22.47
N LEU A 171 15.85 18.51 -21.30
CA LEU A 171 16.67 19.11 -20.24
C LEU A 171 17.68 18.13 -19.64
N LEU A 172 17.36 16.84 -19.59
CA LEU A 172 18.25 15.79 -19.12
C LEU A 172 19.37 15.51 -20.12
N SER A 173 19.08 15.54 -21.44
CA SER A 173 20.08 15.34 -22.49
C SER A 173 21.15 16.44 -22.53
N GLU A 174 20.84 17.65 -22.09
CA GLU A 174 21.78 18.77 -21.97
C GLU A 174 22.62 18.71 -20.67
N ARG A 175 22.25 17.88 -19.71
CA ARG A 175 22.86 17.79 -18.37
C ARG A 175 23.09 16.36 -17.96
N GLU A 176 23.74 15.55 -18.79
CA GLU A 176 24.19 14.20 -18.39
C GLU A 176 25.16 14.27 -17.19
N LYS A 177 24.61 14.43 -16.00
CA LYS A 177 25.34 14.16 -14.77
C LYS A 177 25.33 12.66 -14.52
N ASP A 178 26.52 12.12 -14.24
CA ASP A 178 26.62 10.75 -13.75
C ASP A 178 25.72 10.61 -12.50
N VAL A 179 25.02 9.48 -12.39
CA VAL A 179 24.19 9.14 -11.22
C VAL A 179 25.01 9.20 -9.92
N ARG A 180 26.32 8.88 -10.00
CA ARG A 180 27.27 9.01 -8.88
C ARG A 180 27.46 10.46 -8.43
N ASP A 181 27.51 11.39 -9.36
CA ASP A 181 27.61 12.82 -9.04
C ASP A 181 26.34 13.31 -8.34
N LEU A 182 25.17 12.84 -8.80
CA LEU A 182 23.89 13.13 -8.14
C LEU A 182 23.85 12.56 -6.72
N ALA A 183 24.33 11.34 -6.51
CA ALA A 183 24.39 10.73 -5.17
C ALA A 183 25.26 11.52 -4.21
N ASN A 184 26.35 12.12 -4.71
CA ASN A 184 27.24 12.95 -3.89
C ASN A 184 26.65 14.32 -3.51
N LEU A 185 25.66 14.80 -4.26
CA LEU A 185 24.95 16.06 -3.97
C LEU A 185 23.77 15.89 -3.00
N LEU A 186 23.31 14.65 -2.77
CA LEU A 186 22.20 14.41 -1.84
C LEU A 186 22.65 14.58 -0.38
N PRO A 187 21.76 15.07 0.49
CA PRO A 187 22.03 15.14 1.93
C PRO A 187 22.24 13.70 2.48
N ARG A 188 23.08 13.58 3.49
CA ARG A 188 23.38 12.32 4.17
C ARG A 188 22.75 12.31 5.55
N PHE A 189 21.98 11.26 5.83
CA PHE A 189 21.41 11.04 7.16
C PHE A 189 22.39 10.25 8.03
N THR A 190 22.51 10.64 9.27
CA THR A 190 23.14 9.78 10.29
C THR A 190 22.23 8.58 10.61
N SER A 191 22.79 7.51 11.12
CA SER A 191 22.00 6.34 11.55
C SER A 191 20.96 6.73 12.62
N GLN A 192 21.26 7.70 13.48
CA GLN A 192 20.34 8.19 14.51
C GLN A 192 19.17 8.96 13.89
N GLU A 193 19.44 9.89 12.96
CA GLU A 193 18.40 10.62 12.25
C GLU A 193 17.50 9.68 11.47
N PHE A 194 18.07 8.74 10.71
CA PHE A 194 17.29 7.76 9.98
C PHE A 194 16.42 6.89 10.88
N SER A 195 16.92 6.48 12.04
CA SER A 195 16.18 5.66 13.01
C SER A 195 15.07 6.43 13.71
N SER A 196 15.17 7.76 13.86
CA SER A 196 14.17 8.59 14.53
C SER A 196 12.97 8.95 13.64
N LEU A 197 13.11 8.89 12.30
CA LEU A 197 12.06 9.31 11.36
C LEU A 197 10.69 8.68 11.61
N PRO A 198 10.55 7.36 11.88
CA PRO A 198 9.23 6.77 12.12
C PRO A 198 8.50 7.40 13.30
N GLY A 199 9.20 7.62 14.42
CA GLY A 199 8.62 8.27 15.60
C GLY A 199 8.12 9.68 15.29
N ILE A 200 8.91 10.47 14.57
CA ILE A 200 8.53 11.84 14.15
C ILE A 200 7.26 11.80 13.26
N VAL A 201 7.18 10.84 12.33
CA VAL A 201 6.00 10.69 11.47
C VAL A 201 4.77 10.25 12.27
N GLU A 202 4.92 9.34 13.22
CA GLU A 202 3.83 8.84 14.06
C GLU A 202 3.23 9.92 14.98
N GLU A 203 4.01 10.92 15.37
CA GLU A 203 3.55 12.06 16.15
C GLU A 203 2.63 13.03 15.37
N LYS A 204 2.64 13.00 14.03
CA LYS A 204 1.72 13.83 13.24
C LYS A 204 0.27 13.40 13.50
N PRO A 205 -0.61 14.29 13.99
CA PRO A 205 -1.98 13.96 14.31
C PRO A 205 -2.80 13.68 13.03
N LEU A 206 -3.79 12.80 13.15
CA LEU A 206 -4.87 12.66 12.18
C LEU A 206 -6.13 13.28 12.78
N SER A 207 -6.83 14.10 12.01
CA SER A 207 -8.13 14.63 12.45
C SER A 207 -9.19 13.53 12.49
N GLY A 208 -10.20 13.68 13.36
CA GLY A 208 -11.34 12.75 13.38
C GLY A 208 -12.06 12.65 12.04
N GLN A 209 -12.06 13.73 11.26
CA GLN A 209 -12.61 13.77 9.90
C GLN A 209 -11.88 12.85 8.94
N VAL A 210 -10.53 12.86 8.98
CA VAL A 210 -9.70 11.96 8.15
C VAL A 210 -9.87 10.50 8.58
N GLU A 211 -9.94 10.23 9.89
CA GLU A 211 -10.19 8.87 10.39
C GLU A 211 -11.55 8.35 9.93
N LEU A 212 -12.59 9.15 10.03
CA LEU A 212 -13.95 8.82 9.53
C LEU A 212 -13.92 8.56 8.02
N ALA A 213 -13.27 9.42 7.24
CA ALA A 213 -13.15 9.25 5.80
C ALA A 213 -12.42 7.96 5.41
N ILE A 214 -11.36 7.59 6.14
CA ILE A 214 -10.65 6.32 5.93
C ILE A 214 -11.58 5.13 6.20
N LEU A 215 -12.33 5.15 7.29
CA LEU A 215 -13.28 4.07 7.62
C LEU A 215 -14.37 3.94 6.57
N CYS A 216 -15.00 5.07 6.19
CA CYS A 216 -16.02 5.09 5.15
C CYS A 216 -15.49 4.61 3.80
N LEU A 217 -14.30 5.03 3.42
CA LEU A 217 -13.66 4.61 2.18
C LEU A 217 -13.48 3.08 2.12
N ILE A 218 -12.97 2.48 3.19
CA ILE A 218 -12.81 1.02 3.25
C ILE A 218 -14.16 0.31 3.18
N ARG A 219 -15.17 0.84 3.90
CA ARG A 219 -16.51 0.26 3.89
C ARG A 219 -17.15 0.33 2.51
N ASP A 220 -17.06 1.45 1.80
CA ASP A 220 -17.60 1.61 0.45
C ASP A 220 -17.04 0.60 -0.55
N PHE A 221 -15.74 0.30 -0.43
CA PHE A 221 -15.10 -0.71 -1.29
C PHE A 221 -15.38 -2.15 -0.88
N THR A 222 -15.78 -2.39 0.38
CA THR A 222 -15.96 -3.74 0.93
C THR A 222 -17.43 -4.16 1.03
N LEU A 223 -18.33 -3.20 1.28
CA LEU A 223 -19.76 -3.46 1.45
C LEU A 223 -20.45 -3.86 0.15
N CYS A 224 -21.35 -4.84 0.27
CA CYS A 224 -22.44 -5.04 -0.67
C CYS A 224 -23.65 -4.26 -0.18
N GLU A 225 -24.18 -3.33 -0.96
CA GLU A 225 -25.34 -2.50 -0.58
C GLU A 225 -26.65 -3.30 -0.40
N ARG A 226 -26.65 -4.57 -0.84
CA ARG A 226 -27.73 -5.54 -0.58
C ARG A 226 -27.56 -6.34 0.72
N ALA A 227 -26.46 -6.18 1.42
CA ALA A 227 -26.12 -6.99 2.58
C ALA A 227 -27.24 -7.13 3.64
N PRO A 228 -28.12 -6.12 3.88
CA PRO A 228 -29.21 -6.25 4.84
C PRO A 228 -30.24 -7.34 4.50
N PHE A 229 -30.28 -7.78 3.25
CA PHE A 229 -31.24 -8.78 2.76
C PHE A 229 -30.68 -10.21 2.83
N TYR A 230 -29.44 -10.39 3.30
CA TYR A 230 -28.80 -11.71 3.43
C TYR A 230 -28.56 -12.07 4.88
N ASP A 231 -28.58 -13.37 5.15
CA ASP A 231 -28.21 -13.91 6.47
C ASP A 231 -26.79 -13.46 6.86
N LYS A 232 -26.67 -12.88 8.05
CA LYS A 232 -25.38 -12.40 8.61
C LYS A 232 -24.28 -13.46 8.62
N THR A 233 -24.63 -14.74 8.64
CA THR A 233 -23.67 -15.86 8.59
C THR A 233 -23.01 -16.05 7.22
N GLN A 234 -23.61 -15.53 6.14
CA GLN A 234 -23.08 -15.58 4.77
C GLN A 234 -22.31 -14.29 4.41
N LEU A 235 -22.43 -13.27 5.23
CA LEU A 235 -21.83 -11.97 5.04
C LEU A 235 -20.42 -11.85 5.62
N SER A 236 -19.65 -12.92 5.61
CA SER A 236 -18.22 -12.77 5.85
C SER A 236 -17.63 -11.85 4.79
N ILE A 237 -17.65 -10.55 5.06
CA ILE A 237 -16.68 -9.54 4.60
C ILE A 237 -16.42 -9.47 3.07
N SER A 238 -16.59 -10.55 2.32
CA SER A 238 -16.42 -10.58 0.86
C SER A 238 -17.72 -10.26 0.16
N LYS A 239 -17.64 -9.45 -0.89
CA LYS A 239 -18.77 -9.20 -1.80
C LYS A 239 -19.36 -10.54 -2.26
N PRO A 240 -20.68 -10.64 -2.37
CA PRO A 240 -21.31 -11.82 -2.90
C PRO A 240 -20.76 -12.12 -4.30
N SER A 241 -20.70 -13.39 -4.65
CA SER A 241 -20.28 -13.83 -5.98
C SER A 241 -21.05 -13.08 -7.08
N LEU A 242 -20.45 -12.90 -8.24
CA LEU A 242 -21.06 -12.26 -9.42
C LEU A 242 -22.51 -12.71 -9.72
N GLY A 243 -22.86 -13.96 -9.37
CA GLY A 243 -24.23 -14.47 -9.50
C GLY A 243 -25.27 -13.73 -8.67
N LEU A 244 -24.90 -13.19 -7.51
CA LEU A 244 -25.81 -12.40 -6.65
C LEU A 244 -26.00 -10.97 -7.16
N CYS A 245 -25.08 -10.43 -7.92
CA CYS A 245 -25.21 -9.12 -8.55
C CYS A 245 -26.13 -9.14 -9.76
N SER A 246 -26.41 -10.32 -10.34
CA SER A 246 -27.37 -10.46 -11.42
C SER A 246 -28.79 -10.17 -10.91
N GLY A 247 -29.47 -9.19 -11.53
CA GLY A 247 -30.79 -8.73 -11.09
C GLY A 247 -30.79 -7.86 -9.83
N CYS A 248 -29.63 -7.40 -9.35
CA CYS A 248 -29.55 -6.43 -8.29
C CYS A 248 -30.05 -5.05 -8.75
N HIS A 249 -30.81 -4.33 -7.93
CA HIS A 249 -31.28 -2.98 -8.27
C HIS A 249 -30.14 -1.95 -8.36
N TYR A 250 -28.99 -2.21 -7.75
CA TYR A 250 -27.77 -1.41 -7.94
C TYR A 250 -27.01 -1.78 -9.23
N GLN A 251 -27.45 -2.80 -9.97
CA GLN A 251 -26.86 -3.14 -11.25
C GLN A 251 -26.99 -1.96 -12.20
N ASN A 252 -25.87 -1.60 -12.83
CA ASN A 252 -25.75 -0.41 -13.70
C ASN A 252 -25.91 0.94 -12.99
N ASN A 253 -25.92 1.00 -11.66
CA ASN A 253 -25.91 2.25 -10.93
C ASN A 253 -24.46 2.77 -10.78
N PRO A 254 -24.06 3.87 -11.46
CA PRO A 254 -22.72 4.43 -11.37
C PRO A 254 -22.45 5.05 -9.98
N GLU A 255 -23.50 5.25 -9.17
CA GLU A 255 -23.35 5.77 -7.81
C GLU A 255 -22.97 4.67 -6.81
N ALA A 256 -23.27 3.43 -7.08
CA ALA A 256 -22.97 2.30 -6.20
C ALA A 256 -21.53 1.81 -6.41
N ILE A 257 -20.64 2.05 -5.44
CA ILE A 257 -19.23 1.59 -5.51
C ILE A 257 -19.18 0.06 -5.54
N CYS A 258 -20.09 -0.63 -4.86
CA CYS A 258 -20.17 -2.09 -4.87
C CYS A 258 -20.38 -2.69 -6.28
N TRP A 259 -20.98 -1.93 -7.21
CA TRP A 259 -21.14 -2.33 -8.61
C TRP A 259 -19.89 -2.02 -9.47
N GLN A 260 -19.02 -1.15 -8.98
CA GLN A 260 -17.87 -0.65 -9.75
C GLN A 260 -16.60 -1.48 -9.57
N VAL A 261 -16.48 -2.21 -8.47
CA VAL A 261 -15.29 -3.01 -8.13
C VAL A 261 -15.71 -4.39 -7.66
N ASP A 262 -14.90 -5.40 -7.95
CA ASP A 262 -15.18 -6.81 -7.66
C ASP A 262 -14.63 -7.25 -6.30
N GLU A 263 -13.42 -6.86 -5.95
CA GLU A 263 -12.71 -7.26 -4.73
C GLU A 263 -12.84 -6.19 -3.63
N GLY A 264 -13.05 -6.63 -2.38
CA GLY A 264 -13.03 -5.78 -1.20
C GLY A 264 -11.61 -5.45 -0.72
N LEU A 265 -11.49 -4.47 0.17
CA LEU A 265 -10.23 -4.06 0.78
C LEU A 265 -10.00 -4.79 2.11
N SER A 266 -8.76 -5.19 2.38
CA SER A 266 -8.36 -5.72 3.69
C SER A 266 -8.15 -4.60 4.72
N ASP A 267 -8.17 -4.96 6.02
CA ASP A 267 -7.90 -3.97 7.10
C ASP A 267 -6.48 -3.37 7.05
N ARG A 268 -5.55 -4.00 6.31
CA ARG A 268 -4.20 -3.43 6.07
C ARG A 268 -4.26 -2.07 5.38
N VAL A 269 -5.22 -1.88 4.49
CA VAL A 269 -5.44 -0.61 3.78
C VAL A 269 -5.66 0.53 4.76
N ARG A 270 -6.42 0.29 5.85
CA ARG A 270 -6.65 1.30 6.89
C ARG A 270 -5.34 1.77 7.52
N GLN A 271 -4.48 0.83 7.87
CA GLN A 271 -3.19 1.15 8.46
C GLN A 271 -2.27 1.87 7.47
N ASP A 272 -2.26 1.44 6.21
CA ASP A 272 -1.46 2.07 5.17
C ASP A 272 -1.94 3.49 4.89
N LEU A 273 -3.23 3.74 4.76
CA LEU A 273 -3.80 5.08 4.58
C LEU A 273 -3.42 6.02 5.74
N ARG A 274 -3.58 5.57 6.98
CA ARG A 274 -3.24 6.36 8.18
C ARG A 274 -1.76 6.76 8.21
N ILE A 275 -0.87 5.80 8.01
CA ILE A 275 0.56 6.06 8.15
C ILE A 275 1.11 6.88 6.97
N PHE A 276 0.63 6.65 5.75
CA PHE A 276 1.02 7.46 4.60
C PHE A 276 0.43 8.87 4.65
N CYS A 277 -0.80 9.08 5.20
CA CYS A 277 -1.30 10.43 5.47
C CYS A 277 -0.35 11.21 6.39
N ARG A 278 0.12 10.60 7.48
CA ARG A 278 1.08 11.22 8.39
C ARG A 278 2.42 11.49 7.71
N ALA A 279 2.94 10.53 6.95
CA ALA A 279 4.22 10.69 6.24
C ALA A 279 4.17 11.81 5.21
N PHE A 280 3.08 11.92 4.44
CA PHE A 280 2.91 13.00 3.47
C PHE A 280 2.67 14.36 4.17
N ALA A 281 1.92 14.40 5.26
CA ALA A 281 1.76 15.60 6.07
C ALA A 281 3.12 16.10 6.62
N TYR A 282 3.96 15.19 7.10
CA TYR A 282 5.31 15.48 7.52
C TYR A 282 6.17 16.04 6.37
N LEU A 283 6.19 15.36 5.21
CA LEU A 283 7.00 15.75 4.05
C LEU A 283 6.58 17.09 3.43
N LEU A 284 5.29 17.42 3.51
CA LEU A 284 4.72 18.64 2.94
C LEU A 284 4.61 19.77 3.95
N ASP A 285 5.07 19.55 5.19
CA ASP A 285 4.96 20.47 6.33
C ASP A 285 3.55 21.05 6.48
N ARG A 286 2.55 20.15 6.51
CA ARG A 286 1.13 20.50 6.64
C ARG A 286 0.38 19.52 7.53
N ASP A 287 -0.88 19.78 7.78
CA ASP A 287 -1.76 18.83 8.47
C ASP A 287 -2.11 17.64 7.59
N ALA A 288 -2.34 16.49 8.23
CA ALA A 288 -2.89 15.30 7.58
C ALA A 288 -4.40 15.48 7.38
N ASP A 289 -4.78 16.17 6.31
CA ASP A 289 -6.16 16.53 5.95
C ASP A 289 -6.74 15.64 4.84
N LEU A 290 -7.98 15.92 4.46
CA LEU A 290 -8.67 15.17 3.40
C LEU A 290 -8.04 15.34 2.03
N GLU A 291 -7.38 16.45 1.75
CA GLU A 291 -6.70 16.67 0.46
C GLU A 291 -5.46 15.76 0.35
N VAL A 292 -4.72 15.57 1.47
CA VAL A 292 -3.65 14.59 1.54
C VAL A 292 -4.22 13.19 1.34
N LEU A 293 -5.33 12.84 2.01
CA LEU A 293 -5.97 11.54 1.85
C LEU A 293 -6.41 11.29 0.39
N LYS A 294 -7.08 12.25 -0.24
CA LYS A 294 -7.48 12.16 -1.65
C LYS A 294 -6.29 11.93 -2.59
N ALA A 295 -5.18 12.61 -2.32
CA ALA A 295 -3.98 12.50 -3.16
C ALA A 295 -3.30 11.13 -3.06
N ILE A 296 -3.26 10.50 -1.87
CA ILE A 296 -2.51 9.26 -1.65
C ILE A 296 -3.35 7.99 -1.77
N ALA A 297 -4.63 8.03 -1.41
CA ALA A 297 -5.48 6.84 -1.33
C ALA A 297 -5.57 6.05 -2.65
N PRO A 298 -5.64 6.68 -3.83
CA PRO A 298 -5.64 5.94 -5.09
C PRO A 298 -4.44 5.00 -5.23
N TYR A 299 -3.23 5.44 -4.87
CA TYR A 299 -2.00 4.64 -4.97
C TYR A 299 -1.94 3.48 -3.98
N ILE A 300 -2.67 3.58 -2.88
CA ILE A 300 -2.76 2.54 -1.84
C ILE A 300 -3.82 1.49 -2.20
N ILE A 301 -4.86 1.89 -2.96
CA ILE A 301 -6.04 1.06 -3.22
C ILE A 301 -5.99 0.37 -4.59
N TRP A 302 -5.60 1.07 -5.66
CA TRP A 302 -5.83 0.62 -7.04
C TRP A 302 -5.26 -0.76 -7.38
N HIS A 303 -4.15 -1.14 -6.81
CA HIS A 303 -3.52 -2.43 -7.06
C HIS A 303 -4.21 -3.58 -6.31
N ARG A 304 -4.98 -3.28 -5.27
CA ARG A 304 -5.70 -4.24 -4.43
C ARG A 304 -7.14 -4.49 -4.87
N THR A 305 -7.66 -3.68 -5.76
CA THR A 305 -9.03 -3.81 -6.28
C THR A 305 -9.04 -4.23 -7.73
N THR A 306 -10.12 -4.86 -8.15
CA THR A 306 -10.37 -5.20 -9.55
C THR A 306 -11.61 -4.43 -10.01
N PRO A 307 -11.45 -3.36 -10.83
CA PRO A 307 -12.60 -2.69 -11.42
C PRO A 307 -13.39 -3.64 -12.30
N MET A 308 -14.69 -3.54 -12.26
CA MET A 308 -15.56 -4.28 -13.18
C MET A 308 -15.28 -3.88 -14.62
N ARG A 309 -15.23 -4.85 -15.53
CA ARG A 309 -14.88 -4.62 -16.95
C ARG A 309 -15.75 -3.52 -17.57
N HIS A 310 -17.06 -3.56 -17.36
CA HIS A 310 -17.99 -2.58 -17.91
C HIS A 310 -17.71 -1.15 -17.44
N ALA A 311 -17.04 -0.99 -16.28
CA ALA A 311 -16.72 0.31 -15.71
C ALA A 311 -15.55 0.99 -16.43
N LEU A 312 -14.58 0.20 -16.92
CA LEU A 312 -13.42 0.70 -17.66
C LEU A 312 -13.71 0.96 -19.15
N GLU A 313 -14.77 0.36 -19.68
CA GLU A 313 -15.17 0.48 -21.09
C GLU A 313 -16.03 1.73 -21.37
N LYS A 314 -16.45 2.48 -20.35
CA LYS A 314 -17.33 3.65 -20.47
C LYS A 314 -16.61 4.97 -20.17
N PRO A 315 -16.99 6.09 -20.82
CA PRO A 315 -16.56 7.40 -20.38
C PRO A 315 -16.99 7.68 -18.91
N PRO A 316 -16.21 8.47 -18.13
CA PRO A 316 -15.00 9.20 -18.53
C PRO A 316 -13.70 8.38 -18.47
N TYR A 317 -13.76 7.10 -18.10
CA TYR A 317 -12.56 6.30 -17.79
C TYR A 317 -12.02 5.47 -18.97
N PHE A 318 -12.69 5.51 -20.11
CA PHE A 318 -12.20 4.82 -21.30
C PHE A 318 -10.80 5.33 -21.68
N GLY A 319 -9.80 4.44 -21.62
CA GLY A 319 -8.41 4.79 -21.89
C GLY A 319 -7.65 5.49 -20.73
N ALA A 320 -8.32 5.88 -19.66
CA ALA A 320 -7.67 6.54 -18.52
C ALA A 320 -6.92 5.59 -17.57
N GLY A 321 -7.20 4.29 -17.67
CA GLY A 321 -6.57 3.26 -16.86
C GLY A 321 -7.14 3.10 -15.44
N LYS A 322 -6.76 2.01 -14.83
CA LYS A 322 -7.28 1.56 -13.53
C LYS A 322 -7.04 2.55 -12.38
N LEU A 323 -5.88 3.20 -12.34
CA LEU A 323 -5.55 4.16 -11.27
C LEU A 323 -6.49 5.37 -11.29
N ALA A 324 -6.69 5.97 -12.48
CA ALA A 324 -7.58 7.12 -12.62
C ALA A 324 -9.03 6.78 -12.27
N TYR A 325 -9.47 5.58 -12.65
CA TYR A 325 -10.80 5.07 -12.27
C TYR A 325 -10.96 4.96 -10.75
N VAL A 326 -10.00 4.33 -10.08
CA VAL A 326 -10.02 4.19 -8.61
C VAL A 326 -9.93 5.56 -7.93
N ALA A 327 -9.17 6.51 -8.49
CA ALA A 327 -9.12 7.88 -7.97
C ALA A 327 -10.51 8.55 -7.96
N GLY A 328 -11.28 8.36 -9.02
CA GLY A 328 -12.67 8.86 -9.07
C GLY A 328 -13.59 8.22 -8.02
N LEU A 329 -13.43 6.91 -7.75
CA LEU A 329 -14.19 6.23 -6.69
C LEU A 329 -13.78 6.71 -5.29
N VAL A 330 -12.50 6.94 -5.07
CA VAL A 330 -11.97 7.50 -3.81
C VAL A 330 -12.54 8.89 -3.56
N GLU A 331 -12.47 9.75 -4.56
CA GLU A 331 -13.03 11.11 -4.47
C GLU A 331 -14.53 11.09 -4.16
N LYS A 332 -15.27 10.21 -4.82
CA LYS A 332 -16.70 10.03 -4.59
C LYS A 332 -17.01 9.61 -3.15
N SER A 333 -16.29 8.63 -2.61
CA SER A 333 -16.45 8.16 -1.23
C SER A 333 -16.15 9.26 -0.21
N ILE A 334 -15.06 10.01 -0.41
CA ILE A 334 -14.67 11.11 0.47
C ILE A 334 -15.71 12.25 0.40
N ASN A 335 -16.20 12.62 -0.79
CA ASN A 335 -17.22 13.65 -0.93
C ASN A 335 -18.54 13.25 -0.26
N ARG A 336 -18.95 11.98 -0.36
CA ARG A 336 -20.13 11.46 0.37
C ARG A 336 -19.91 11.55 1.88
N THR A 337 -18.72 11.26 2.36
CA THR A 337 -18.40 11.37 3.79
C THR A 337 -18.53 12.81 4.28
N MET A 338 -18.05 13.79 3.54
CA MET A 338 -18.14 15.20 3.92
C MET A 338 -19.57 15.74 3.89
N ASN A 339 -20.38 15.30 2.93
CA ASN A 339 -21.73 15.83 2.75
C ASN A 339 -22.74 15.27 3.74
N GLU A 340 -22.64 13.98 4.10
CA GLU A 340 -23.70 13.26 4.83
C GLU A 340 -23.16 12.51 6.06
N ARG A 341 -22.02 11.81 5.94
CA ARG A 341 -21.57 10.87 6.97
C ARG A 341 -20.97 11.54 8.21
N GLU A 342 -20.51 12.76 8.10
CA GLU A 342 -20.11 13.55 9.27
C GLU A 342 -21.31 13.84 10.17
N GLU A 343 -22.48 14.15 9.60
CA GLU A 343 -23.70 14.35 10.37
C GLU A 343 -24.19 13.02 10.98
N MET A 344 -24.16 11.93 10.20
CA MET A 344 -24.49 10.61 10.74
C MET A 344 -23.57 10.22 11.90
N ASN A 345 -22.28 10.48 11.80
CA ASN A 345 -21.33 10.22 12.89
C ASN A 345 -21.61 11.08 14.11
N ARG A 346 -22.00 12.35 13.94
CA ARG A 346 -22.43 13.23 15.06
C ARG A 346 -23.67 12.69 15.75
N ILE A 347 -24.67 12.25 14.99
CA ILE A 347 -25.90 11.64 15.56
C ILE A 347 -25.55 10.40 16.36
N PHE A 348 -24.72 9.52 15.80
CA PHE A 348 -24.26 8.30 16.44
C PHE A 348 -23.47 8.59 17.74
N SER A 349 -22.49 9.50 17.69
CA SER A 349 -21.66 9.86 18.85
C SER A 349 -22.51 10.42 20.00
N ARG A 350 -23.48 11.29 19.71
CA ARG A 350 -24.41 11.82 20.72
C ARG A 350 -25.22 10.72 21.43
N ALA A 351 -25.55 9.64 20.73
CA ALA A 351 -26.23 8.50 21.34
C ALA A 351 -25.29 7.65 22.20
N VAL A 352 -24.05 7.43 21.76
CA VAL A 352 -23.02 6.71 22.52
C VAL A 352 -22.66 7.48 23.80
N ASP A 353 -22.55 8.81 23.71
CA ASP A 353 -22.25 9.71 24.84
C ASP A 353 -23.47 9.97 25.74
N LYS A 354 -24.61 9.32 25.45
CA LYS A 354 -25.88 9.43 26.20
C LYS A 354 -26.48 10.84 26.20
N GLU A 355 -26.15 11.68 25.25
CA GLU A 355 -26.76 12.99 25.04
C GLU A 355 -28.14 12.89 24.39
N THR A 356 -28.39 11.78 23.70
CA THR A 356 -29.70 11.42 23.13
C THR A 356 -29.99 9.93 23.34
N THR A 357 -31.24 9.50 23.16
CA THR A 357 -31.58 8.08 23.24
C THR A 357 -31.19 7.35 21.95
N ALA A 358 -30.78 6.08 22.06
CA ALA A 358 -30.47 5.26 20.91
C ALA A 358 -31.63 5.16 19.92
N ARG A 359 -32.91 5.08 20.43
CA ARG A 359 -34.11 5.07 19.59
C ARG A 359 -34.23 6.31 18.73
N LYS A 360 -34.05 7.51 19.32
CA LYS A 360 -34.12 8.77 18.58
C LYS A 360 -33.03 8.88 17.54
N ALA A 361 -31.80 8.46 17.88
CA ALA A 361 -30.71 8.45 16.94
C ALA A 361 -30.93 7.46 15.77
N ILE A 362 -31.53 6.30 16.02
CA ILE A 362 -31.95 5.36 14.96
C ILE A 362 -32.97 5.98 14.02
N GLU A 363 -34.01 6.70 14.57
CA GLU A 363 -34.97 7.41 13.76
C GLU A 363 -34.30 8.47 12.88
N GLU A 364 -33.42 9.29 13.44
CA GLU A 364 -32.66 10.30 12.70
C GLU A 364 -31.75 9.66 11.60
N LEU A 365 -31.02 8.59 11.93
CA LEU A 365 -30.15 7.88 10.99
C LEU A 365 -30.93 7.18 9.87
N SER A 366 -32.15 6.74 10.13
CA SER A 366 -33.02 6.08 9.13
C SER A 366 -33.48 7.02 8.01
N LEU A 367 -33.30 8.33 8.17
CA LEU A 367 -33.56 9.31 7.12
C LEU A 367 -32.49 9.39 6.03
N PHE A 368 -31.30 8.87 6.30
CA PHE A 368 -30.21 8.85 5.35
C PHE A 368 -30.31 7.60 4.44
N ASP A 369 -30.27 7.80 3.14
CA ASP A 369 -30.16 6.70 2.17
C ASP A 369 -28.68 6.34 1.95
N ASP A 370 -28.00 5.92 3.02
CA ASP A 370 -26.59 5.54 3.01
C ASP A 370 -26.41 4.12 3.56
N PRO A 371 -25.65 3.26 2.86
CA PRO A 371 -25.37 1.89 3.30
C PRO A 371 -24.72 1.81 4.68
N ILE A 372 -23.83 2.75 5.04
CA ILE A 372 -23.14 2.76 6.32
C ILE A 372 -24.11 3.06 7.46
N ALA A 373 -25.10 3.95 7.24
CA ALA A 373 -26.17 4.17 8.23
C ALA A 373 -26.90 2.86 8.56
N ARG A 374 -27.34 2.15 7.52
CA ARG A 374 -28.12 0.92 7.66
C ARG A 374 -27.33 -0.28 8.17
N LEU A 375 -26.06 -0.39 7.80
CA LEU A 375 -25.25 -1.61 8.01
C LEU A 375 -24.30 -1.50 9.19
N ASP A 376 -23.96 -0.29 9.61
CA ASP A 376 -22.98 -0.06 10.66
C ASP A 376 -23.58 0.73 11.84
N PHE A 377 -24.10 1.96 11.63
CA PHE A 377 -24.54 2.82 12.73
C PHE A 377 -25.81 2.33 13.40
N ILE A 378 -26.86 2.03 12.63
CA ILE A 378 -28.14 1.57 13.20
C ILE A 378 -27.99 0.26 13.96
N PRO A 379 -27.38 -0.82 13.41
CA PRO A 379 -27.18 -2.06 14.15
C PRO A 379 -26.32 -1.90 15.42
N ALA A 380 -25.33 -1.00 15.40
CA ALA A 380 -24.55 -0.71 16.60
C ALA A 380 -25.37 -0.06 17.71
N LEU A 381 -26.32 0.85 17.37
CA LEU A 381 -27.24 1.46 18.34
C LEU A 381 -28.33 0.49 18.81
N GLU A 382 -28.83 -0.39 17.95
CA GLU A 382 -29.77 -1.47 18.33
C GLU A 382 -29.16 -2.39 19.39
N GLY A 383 -27.84 -2.63 19.32
CA GLY A 383 -27.10 -3.39 20.34
C GLY A 383 -26.98 -2.67 21.70
N LEU A 384 -27.32 -1.39 21.78
CA LEU A 384 -27.34 -0.60 23.03
C LEU A 384 -28.75 -0.49 23.66
N LEU A 385 -29.81 -0.91 22.95
CA LEU A 385 -31.18 -0.96 23.43
C LEU A 385 -31.45 -2.22 24.25
#